data_633dacc0442376513ad00975509ba813
#
_entry.id   633dacc0442376513ad00975509ba813
#
_cell.length_a   1.000
_cell.length_b   1.000
_cell.length_c   1.000
_cell.angle_alpha   90.00
_cell.angle_beta   90.00
_cell.angle_gamma   90.00
#
_symmetry.space_group_name_H-M   'P 1'
#
loop_
_entity.id
_entity.type
_entity.pdbx_description
1 polymer ?
#
loop_
_entity_poly.entity_id
_entity_poly.type
_entity_poly.pdbx_seq_one_letter_code
_entity_poly.pdbx_strand_id
1 'polypeptide(L)'
;MNRDLNIKSTIRQILGVLISIMILMPFTVSSQTVTTTIDCANATTDINGNGYRWDLSNKILALDGIDLRTSQMMGIELPPNSTITLQGDNYIEGASRAILFNIGSTEQDPGGTLTIKGDGTLTLNSTNTPSAIFNTGTSTIKNKAILVIESSTVITNGLSVGGNAKDENGEWGKTGETILRNNAWLDITWEKTTNPSGLPLYNHNIKVENSVLFYNYRNTGTLGYYGEVYGDVTLSGDCTIKNGQTLFIPTGCSLTVNGTLDNQGTIYSKGALTANQITGNTVTKDKVDLNGTSYKTWAEATAALAGSEEPINIITLLDDETATSTPPKPLSLIHISEPTRRTPIS
;
A
#
# COMPACT_ATOMS: atom_id res chain seq x y z
N MET A 1 15.56 -34.99 -45.49
CA MET A 1 16.12 -34.51 -44.22
C MET A 1 15.51 -33.19 -43.69
N ASN A 2 14.43 -32.65 -44.29
CA ASN A 2 13.79 -31.38 -43.88
C ASN A 2 12.38 -31.51 -43.26
N ARG A 3 11.83 -32.72 -43.11
CA ARG A 3 10.49 -32.90 -42.49
C ARG A 3 10.53 -32.98 -40.95
N ASP A 4 11.59 -33.55 -40.38
CA ASP A 4 11.69 -33.75 -38.92
C ASP A 4 11.96 -32.45 -38.12
N LEU A 5 12.60 -31.46 -38.75
CA LEU A 5 12.84 -30.16 -38.12
C LEU A 5 11.57 -29.32 -37.99
N ASN A 6 10.63 -29.50 -38.92
CA ASN A 6 9.37 -28.73 -38.91
C ASN A 6 8.41 -29.27 -37.83
N ILE A 7 8.39 -30.58 -37.58
CA ILE A 7 7.54 -31.21 -36.56
C ILE A 7 7.97 -30.79 -35.15
N LYS A 8 9.28 -30.74 -34.87
CA LYS A 8 9.79 -30.30 -33.54
C LYS A 8 9.50 -28.83 -33.26
N SER A 9 9.54 -27.97 -34.27
CA SER A 9 9.18 -26.55 -34.14
C SER A 9 7.69 -26.36 -33.85
N THR A 10 6.84 -27.09 -34.58
CA THR A 10 5.38 -27.05 -34.43
C THR A 10 4.95 -27.58 -33.06
N ILE A 11 5.56 -28.67 -32.59
CA ILE A 11 5.29 -29.24 -31.25
C ILE A 11 5.68 -28.24 -30.14
N ARG A 12 6.83 -27.54 -30.28
CA ARG A 12 7.23 -26.52 -29.30
C ARG A 12 6.28 -25.32 -29.29
N GLN A 13 5.79 -24.89 -30.44
CA GLN A 13 4.80 -23.78 -30.52
C GLN A 13 3.45 -24.20 -29.93
N ILE A 14 2.98 -25.41 -30.22
CA ILE A 14 1.72 -25.95 -29.67
C ILE A 14 1.85 -26.13 -28.14
N LEU A 15 2.98 -26.64 -27.66
CA LEU A 15 3.23 -26.78 -26.22
C LEU A 15 3.31 -25.41 -25.51
N GLY A 16 3.94 -24.42 -26.14
CA GLY A 16 3.99 -23.02 -25.61
C GLY A 16 2.60 -22.38 -25.54
N VAL A 17 1.76 -22.61 -26.55
CA VAL A 17 0.36 -22.10 -26.56
C VAL A 17 -0.51 -22.84 -25.55
N LEU A 18 -0.35 -24.16 -25.40
CA LEU A 18 -1.06 -24.97 -24.40
C LEU A 18 -0.68 -24.58 -22.97
N ILE A 19 0.60 -24.28 -22.70
CA ILE A 19 1.06 -23.78 -21.40
C ILE A 19 0.51 -22.37 -21.14
N SER A 20 0.47 -21.50 -22.14
CA SER A 20 -0.12 -20.16 -22.02
C SER A 20 -1.64 -20.20 -21.81
N ILE A 21 -2.35 -21.15 -22.45
CA ILE A 21 -3.81 -21.32 -22.27
C ILE A 21 -4.12 -21.93 -20.90
N MET A 22 -3.28 -22.81 -20.35
CA MET A 22 -3.45 -23.31 -18.98
C MET A 22 -3.26 -22.25 -17.90
N ILE A 23 -2.46 -21.20 -18.18
CA ILE A 23 -2.25 -20.07 -17.26
C ILE A 23 -3.41 -19.06 -17.36
N LEU A 24 -4.19 -19.07 -18.44
CA LEU A 24 -5.27 -18.11 -18.73
C LEU A 24 -6.69 -18.65 -18.51
N MET A 25 -6.85 -19.85 -17.97
CA MET A 25 -8.20 -20.29 -17.57
C MET A 25 -8.59 -19.56 -16.28
N PRO A 26 -9.60 -18.66 -16.30
CA PRO A 26 -10.15 -18.15 -15.08
C PRO A 26 -10.75 -19.33 -14.31
N PHE A 27 -10.12 -19.71 -13.21
CA PHE A 27 -10.77 -20.60 -12.26
C PHE A 27 -11.96 -19.83 -11.70
N THR A 28 -13.17 -20.16 -12.10
CA THR A 28 -14.37 -19.76 -11.37
C THR A 28 -14.38 -20.53 -10.07
N VAL A 29 -13.62 -20.06 -9.11
CA VAL A 29 -13.61 -20.64 -7.77
C VAL A 29 -14.83 -20.08 -7.05
N SER A 30 -15.81 -20.94 -6.79
CA SER A 30 -16.75 -20.72 -5.69
C SER A 30 -15.90 -20.55 -4.44
N SER A 31 -15.90 -19.39 -3.81
CA SER A 31 -15.10 -19.10 -2.62
C SER A 31 -15.57 -20.01 -1.48
N GLN A 32 -14.94 -21.18 -1.33
CA GLN A 32 -15.10 -21.97 -0.12
C GLN A 32 -14.18 -21.37 0.94
N THR A 33 -14.77 -21.00 2.07
CA THR A 33 -14.02 -20.48 3.21
C THR A 33 -13.07 -21.56 3.73
N VAL A 34 -11.77 -21.25 3.76
CA VAL A 34 -10.75 -22.08 4.39
C VAL A 34 -10.80 -21.81 5.89
N THR A 35 -10.93 -22.86 6.71
CA THR A 35 -11.12 -22.72 8.18
C THR A 35 -9.94 -23.20 9.02
N THR A 36 -8.88 -23.66 8.37
CA THR A 36 -7.66 -24.17 9.03
C THR A 36 -6.45 -23.33 8.65
N THR A 37 -5.47 -23.28 9.55
CA THR A 37 -4.17 -22.63 9.27
C THR A 37 -3.51 -23.24 8.03
N ILE A 38 -2.94 -22.39 7.18
CA ILE A 38 -2.05 -22.82 6.09
C ILE A 38 -0.63 -22.83 6.66
N ASP A 39 -0.14 -24.02 7.03
CA ASP A 39 1.19 -24.19 7.61
C ASP A 39 2.21 -24.52 6.53
N CYS A 40 2.81 -23.49 5.95
CA CYS A 40 3.93 -23.61 5.01
C CYS A 40 5.27 -23.79 5.71
N ALA A 41 5.37 -23.44 6.98
CA ALA A 41 6.63 -23.48 7.73
C ALA A 41 7.08 -24.92 8.02
N ASN A 42 6.13 -25.82 8.27
CA ASN A 42 6.38 -27.24 8.53
C ASN A 42 6.08 -28.14 7.32
N ALA A 43 5.79 -27.54 6.16
CA ALA A 43 5.51 -28.30 4.94
C ALA A 43 6.74 -29.08 4.47
N THR A 44 6.54 -30.35 4.13
CA THR A 44 7.58 -31.22 3.53
C THR A 44 7.36 -31.47 2.05
N THR A 45 6.24 -31.00 1.50
CA THR A 45 5.84 -31.09 0.09
C THR A 45 5.09 -29.82 -0.29
N ASP A 46 4.86 -29.63 -1.58
CA ASP A 46 3.95 -28.60 -2.08
C ASP A 46 2.55 -28.80 -1.48
N ILE A 47 1.87 -27.68 -1.19
CA ILE A 47 0.49 -27.69 -0.69
C ILE A 47 -0.40 -27.03 -1.75
N ASN A 48 -1.54 -27.66 -2.03
CA ASN A 48 -2.55 -27.08 -2.91
C ASN A 48 -3.89 -27.06 -2.19
N GLY A 49 -4.56 -25.94 -2.25
CA GLY A 49 -5.89 -25.74 -1.68
C GLY A 49 -6.74 -24.84 -2.55
N ASN A 50 -7.94 -24.57 -2.07
CA ASN A 50 -8.85 -23.67 -2.76
C ASN A 50 -8.38 -22.21 -2.61
N GLY A 51 -8.01 -21.56 -3.72
CA GLY A 51 -7.52 -20.21 -3.75
C GLY A 51 -6.08 -20.06 -3.25
N TYR A 52 -5.33 -21.14 -3.03
CA TYR A 52 -3.92 -21.04 -2.66
C TYR A 52 -3.08 -22.22 -3.13
N ARG A 53 -1.80 -21.95 -3.34
CA ARG A 53 -0.78 -22.96 -3.64
C ARG A 53 0.55 -22.56 -3.01
N TRP A 54 1.17 -23.50 -2.28
CA TRP A 54 2.52 -23.38 -1.76
C TRP A 54 3.49 -24.18 -2.61
N ASP A 55 4.53 -23.54 -3.10
CA ASP A 55 5.69 -24.15 -3.75
C ASP A 55 6.83 -24.19 -2.71
N LEU A 56 7.12 -25.37 -2.21
CA LEU A 56 8.12 -25.58 -1.16
C LEU A 56 9.53 -25.22 -1.66
N SER A 57 9.86 -25.57 -2.91
CA SER A 57 11.21 -25.40 -3.44
C SER A 57 11.60 -23.94 -3.61
N ASN A 58 10.63 -23.10 -4.00
CA ASN A 58 10.80 -21.67 -4.23
C ASN A 58 10.34 -20.81 -3.04
N LYS A 59 9.71 -21.43 -2.04
CA LYS A 59 9.07 -20.73 -0.90
C LYS A 59 8.08 -19.67 -1.35
N ILE A 60 7.23 -20.02 -2.31
CA ILE A 60 6.22 -19.12 -2.87
C ILE A 60 4.83 -19.61 -2.48
N LEU A 61 4.05 -18.77 -1.82
CA LEU A 61 2.63 -18.94 -1.58
C LEU A 61 1.85 -18.08 -2.57
N ALA A 62 1.22 -18.72 -3.55
CA ALA A 62 0.31 -18.05 -4.47
C ALA A 62 -1.10 -18.02 -3.84
N LEU A 63 -1.71 -16.84 -3.82
CA LEU A 63 -3.08 -16.60 -3.35
C LEU A 63 -3.90 -16.06 -4.52
N ASP A 64 -5.08 -16.65 -4.76
CA ASP A 64 -5.99 -16.28 -5.83
C ASP A 64 -7.44 -16.39 -5.34
N GLY A 65 -7.96 -15.28 -4.79
CA GLY A 65 -9.34 -15.19 -4.29
C GLY A 65 -9.61 -16.03 -3.03
N ILE A 66 -8.63 -16.24 -2.16
CA ILE A 66 -8.82 -17.00 -0.93
C ILE A 66 -9.68 -16.21 0.08
N ASP A 67 -10.61 -16.91 0.75
CA ASP A 67 -11.26 -16.46 1.98
C ASP A 67 -10.91 -17.44 3.13
N LEU A 68 -9.86 -17.09 3.91
CA LEU A 68 -9.42 -17.88 5.05
C LEU A 68 -9.88 -17.21 6.34
N ARG A 69 -10.73 -17.92 7.11
CA ARG A 69 -11.21 -17.47 8.42
C ARG A 69 -11.06 -18.60 9.43
N THR A 70 -10.08 -18.46 10.30
CA THR A 70 -9.80 -19.51 11.28
C THR A 70 -9.88 -18.98 12.72
N SER A 71 -10.41 -19.80 13.61
CA SER A 71 -10.33 -19.59 15.06
C SER A 71 -8.96 -20.03 15.64
N GLN A 72 -8.12 -20.63 14.83
CA GLN A 72 -6.75 -20.96 15.21
C GLN A 72 -5.92 -19.68 15.41
N MET A 73 -4.84 -19.79 16.17
CA MET A 73 -4.01 -18.62 16.50
C MET A 73 -3.48 -17.92 15.25
N MET A 74 -3.10 -18.69 14.22
CA MET A 74 -2.49 -18.20 12.99
C MET A 74 -3.35 -18.55 11.77
N GLY A 75 -3.46 -17.61 10.83
CA GLY A 75 -4.06 -17.87 9.53
C GLY A 75 -3.06 -18.57 8.60
N ILE A 76 -1.89 -17.96 8.41
CA ILE A 76 -0.79 -18.48 7.59
C ILE A 76 0.50 -18.49 8.42
N GLU A 77 1.27 -19.54 8.28
CA GLU A 77 2.61 -19.70 8.86
C GLU A 77 3.65 -19.90 7.76
N LEU A 78 4.70 -19.08 7.76
CA LEU A 78 5.71 -19.04 6.69
C LEU A 78 7.13 -19.20 7.25
N PRO A 79 7.99 -19.98 6.55
CA PRO A 79 9.41 -20.04 6.86
C PRO A 79 10.12 -18.72 6.45
N PRO A 80 11.40 -18.54 6.85
CA PRO A 80 12.20 -17.41 6.39
C PRO A 80 12.35 -17.35 4.86
N ASN A 81 12.43 -16.12 4.33
CA ASN A 81 12.64 -15.85 2.91
C ASN A 81 11.50 -16.37 2.01
N SER A 82 10.27 -16.15 2.44
CA SER A 82 9.06 -16.51 1.70
C SER A 82 8.55 -15.36 0.85
N THR A 83 7.84 -15.72 -0.22
CA THR A 83 7.11 -14.78 -1.07
C THR A 83 5.63 -15.15 -1.10
N ILE A 84 4.75 -14.16 -0.94
CA ILE A 84 3.33 -14.26 -1.24
C ILE A 84 3.09 -13.57 -2.59
N THR A 85 2.49 -14.27 -3.54
CA THR A 85 2.02 -13.67 -4.79
C THR A 85 0.50 -13.55 -4.76
N LEU A 86 -0.02 -12.38 -5.16
CA LEU A 86 -1.43 -12.06 -5.07
C LEU A 86 -2.08 -11.97 -6.46
N GLN A 87 -3.24 -12.60 -6.59
CA GLN A 87 -4.19 -12.39 -7.67
C GLN A 87 -5.59 -12.27 -7.07
N GLY A 88 -6.41 -11.34 -7.60
CA GLY A 88 -7.76 -11.09 -7.08
C GLY A 88 -7.78 -10.57 -5.64
N ASP A 89 -8.95 -10.68 -5.01
CA ASP A 89 -9.18 -10.23 -3.63
C ASP A 89 -9.00 -11.41 -2.66
N ASN A 90 -8.08 -11.25 -1.72
CA ASN A 90 -7.73 -12.28 -0.75
C ASN A 90 -8.04 -11.78 0.67
N TYR A 91 -8.65 -12.60 1.48
CA TYR A 91 -8.95 -12.32 2.89
C TYR A 91 -8.37 -13.40 3.80
N ILE A 92 -7.63 -12.98 4.83
CA ILE A 92 -7.04 -13.89 5.81
C ILE A 92 -7.29 -13.38 7.21
N GLU A 93 -7.88 -14.24 8.04
CA GLU A 93 -8.15 -13.97 9.44
C GLU A 93 -7.61 -15.10 10.33
N GLY A 94 -6.93 -14.70 11.40
CA GLY A 94 -6.49 -15.59 12.46
C GLY A 94 -6.84 -15.02 13.83
N ALA A 95 -6.98 -15.87 14.84
CA ALA A 95 -7.35 -15.40 16.18
C ALA A 95 -6.31 -14.43 16.76
N SER A 96 -5.03 -14.70 16.55
CA SER A 96 -3.92 -13.89 17.07
C SER A 96 -3.17 -13.15 15.95
N ARG A 97 -2.97 -13.80 14.80
CA ARG A 97 -2.23 -13.29 13.65
C ARG A 97 -2.86 -13.79 12.37
N ALA A 98 -2.99 -12.94 11.36
CA ALA A 98 -3.32 -13.41 10.02
C ALA A 98 -2.11 -14.09 9.37
N ILE A 99 -0.93 -13.46 9.49
CA ILE A 99 0.33 -14.01 8.97
C ILE A 99 1.39 -14.00 10.08
N LEU A 100 2.01 -15.14 10.29
CA LEU A 100 3.22 -15.33 11.07
C LEU A 100 4.35 -15.77 10.14
N PHE A 101 5.47 -15.06 10.10
CA PHE A 101 6.59 -15.39 9.23
C PHE A 101 7.92 -15.50 9.98
N ASN A 102 8.96 -16.00 9.32
CA ASN A 102 10.26 -16.33 9.89
C ASN A 102 10.23 -17.50 10.89
N ILE A 103 9.27 -18.42 10.76
CA ILE A 103 9.22 -19.62 11.59
C ILE A 103 10.44 -20.49 11.28
N GLY A 104 11.13 -20.94 12.32
CA GLY A 104 12.35 -21.74 12.18
C GLY A 104 13.63 -20.92 12.01
N SER A 105 13.58 -19.58 12.18
CA SER A 105 14.79 -18.77 12.26
C SER A 105 15.64 -19.15 13.49
N THR A 106 16.96 -19.14 13.33
CA THR A 106 17.95 -19.49 14.37
C THR A 106 18.91 -18.33 14.62
N GLU A 107 19.80 -18.46 15.61
CA GLU A 107 20.87 -17.45 15.83
C GLU A 107 21.82 -17.34 14.63
N GLN A 108 22.00 -18.42 13.87
CA GLN A 108 22.85 -18.46 12.68
C GLN A 108 22.10 -17.93 11.44
N ASP A 109 20.76 -18.01 11.44
CA ASP A 109 19.87 -17.45 10.42
C ASP A 109 18.76 -16.64 11.12
N PRO A 110 19.09 -15.44 11.62
CA PRO A 110 18.25 -14.72 12.59
C PRO A 110 17.03 -14.04 11.99
N GLY A 111 16.78 -14.20 10.73
CA GLY A 111 15.61 -13.61 10.10
C GLY A 111 15.69 -13.64 8.60
N GLY A 112 14.56 -13.37 7.99
CA GLY A 112 14.41 -13.39 6.56
C GLY A 112 13.44 -12.33 6.07
N THR A 113 13.31 -12.27 4.77
CA THR A 113 12.40 -11.37 4.08
C THR A 113 11.09 -12.09 3.78
N LEU A 114 9.97 -11.47 4.13
CA LEU A 114 8.68 -11.77 3.53
C LEU A 114 8.40 -10.74 2.43
N THR A 115 8.22 -11.20 1.21
CA THR A 115 7.81 -10.35 0.10
C THR A 115 6.34 -10.62 -0.24
N ILE A 116 5.51 -9.58 -0.29
CA ILE A 116 4.13 -9.63 -0.77
C ILE A 116 4.08 -8.83 -2.06
N LYS A 117 3.64 -9.47 -3.16
CA LYS A 117 3.62 -8.84 -4.48
C LYS A 117 2.51 -9.38 -5.39
N GLY A 118 2.21 -8.65 -6.46
CA GLY A 118 1.20 -9.01 -7.46
C GLY A 118 0.10 -7.97 -7.56
N ASP A 119 -0.82 -8.15 -8.51
CA ASP A 119 -1.85 -7.16 -8.81
C ASP A 119 -3.11 -7.30 -7.94
N GLY A 120 -3.09 -8.21 -6.97
CA GLY A 120 -4.22 -8.49 -6.09
C GLY A 120 -4.26 -7.64 -4.82
N THR A 121 -5.38 -7.77 -4.11
CA THR A 121 -5.59 -7.20 -2.78
C THR A 121 -5.43 -8.28 -1.71
N LEU A 122 -4.80 -7.95 -0.59
CA LEU A 122 -4.69 -8.81 0.58
C LEU A 122 -5.23 -8.08 1.82
N THR A 123 -6.37 -8.52 2.30
CA THR A 123 -6.95 -8.04 3.56
C THR A 123 -6.60 -8.99 4.69
N LEU A 124 -5.98 -8.46 5.73
CA LEU A 124 -5.48 -9.21 6.88
C LEU A 124 -6.14 -8.74 8.16
N ASN A 125 -6.68 -9.67 8.92
CA ASN A 125 -7.32 -9.39 10.19
C ASN A 125 -6.81 -10.33 11.30
N SER A 126 -6.64 -9.78 12.49
CA SER A 126 -6.47 -10.55 13.71
C SER A 126 -7.55 -10.15 14.71
N THR A 127 -8.26 -11.15 15.27
CA THR A 127 -9.45 -10.86 16.09
C THR A 127 -9.11 -10.47 17.52
N ASN A 128 -8.00 -10.96 18.05
CA ASN A 128 -7.62 -10.78 19.47
C ASN A 128 -6.50 -9.78 19.70
N THR A 129 -5.68 -9.50 18.70
CA THR A 129 -4.51 -8.61 18.82
C THR A 129 -4.38 -7.72 17.59
N PRO A 130 -3.94 -6.45 17.74
CA PRO A 130 -3.74 -5.55 16.60
C PRO A 130 -2.39 -5.80 15.93
N SER A 131 -2.13 -7.00 15.46
CA SER A 131 -0.87 -7.38 14.82
C SER A 131 -1.11 -8.50 13.82
N ALA A 132 -1.85 -8.19 12.74
CA ALA A 132 -2.19 -9.20 11.74
C ALA A 132 -0.95 -9.77 11.05
N ILE A 133 0.08 -8.96 10.79
CA ILE A 133 1.38 -9.44 10.32
C ILE A 133 2.38 -9.40 11.48
N PHE A 134 3.00 -10.53 11.77
CA PHE A 134 3.95 -10.67 12.85
C PHE A 134 5.11 -11.58 12.44
N ASN A 135 6.32 -11.23 12.85
CA ASN A 135 7.47 -12.12 12.69
C ASN A 135 7.80 -12.85 14.00
N THR A 136 8.24 -14.09 13.89
CA THR A 136 8.83 -14.80 15.02
C THR A 136 10.27 -14.37 15.22
N GLY A 137 10.66 -14.28 16.48
CA GLY A 137 12.03 -14.07 16.90
C GLY A 137 12.09 -14.21 18.42
N THR A 138 13.16 -14.79 18.95
CA THR A 138 13.39 -14.80 20.38
C THR A 138 14.13 -13.55 20.81
N SER A 139 13.99 -13.16 22.07
CA SER A 139 14.64 -11.96 22.63
C SER A 139 16.19 -11.97 22.56
N THR A 140 16.79 -13.10 22.23
CA THR A 140 18.23 -13.30 22.10
C THR A 140 18.73 -13.21 20.66
N ILE A 141 17.82 -13.27 19.68
CA ILE A 141 18.17 -13.22 18.25
C ILE A 141 18.07 -11.77 17.79
N LYS A 142 19.12 -11.22 17.23
CA LYS A 142 19.14 -9.92 16.52
C LYS A 142 18.33 -10.08 15.25
N ASN A 143 17.01 -9.96 15.38
CA ASN A 143 16.07 -10.28 14.30
C ASN A 143 16.06 -9.15 13.26
N LYS A 144 16.57 -9.42 12.09
CA LYS A 144 16.52 -8.51 10.92
C LYS A 144 15.34 -8.86 10.01
N ALA A 145 14.17 -9.07 10.58
CA ALA A 145 12.98 -9.34 9.78
C ALA A 145 12.67 -8.17 8.85
N ILE A 146 12.46 -8.47 7.58
CA ILE A 146 12.12 -7.50 6.56
C ILE A 146 10.78 -7.92 5.94
N LEU A 147 9.85 -6.98 5.90
CA LEU A 147 8.63 -7.10 5.11
C LEU A 147 8.74 -6.19 3.88
N VAL A 148 8.60 -6.76 2.70
CA VAL A 148 8.55 -6.00 1.44
C VAL A 148 7.14 -6.13 0.86
N ILE A 149 6.52 -5.00 0.53
CA ILE A 149 5.24 -4.95 -0.19
C ILE A 149 5.51 -4.19 -1.50
N GLU A 150 5.24 -4.86 -2.63
CA GLU A 150 5.48 -4.28 -3.95
C GLU A 150 4.34 -4.60 -4.93
N SER A 151 3.91 -3.60 -5.69
CA SER A 151 2.89 -3.72 -6.74
C SER A 151 1.58 -4.37 -6.27
N SER A 152 1.24 -4.24 -4.98
CA SER A 152 0.06 -4.89 -4.39
C SER A 152 -0.61 -3.99 -3.37
N THR A 153 -1.90 -4.27 -3.12
CA THR A 153 -2.67 -3.61 -2.08
C THR A 153 -2.75 -4.51 -0.84
N VAL A 154 -2.27 -4.01 0.31
CA VAL A 154 -2.36 -4.70 1.60
C VAL A 154 -3.15 -3.85 2.58
N ILE A 155 -4.21 -4.41 3.13
CA ILE A 155 -5.06 -3.81 4.15
C ILE A 155 -4.91 -4.67 5.41
N THR A 156 -4.51 -4.07 6.53
CA THR A 156 -4.23 -4.83 7.75
C THR A 156 -4.68 -4.08 9.00
N ASN A 157 -5.17 -4.80 10.00
CA ASN A 157 -5.51 -4.22 11.30
C ASN A 157 -4.30 -4.15 12.27
N GLY A 158 -3.10 -4.34 11.76
CA GLY A 158 -1.88 -4.13 12.53
C GLY A 158 -0.66 -4.83 11.95
N LEU A 159 0.49 -4.27 12.24
CA LEU A 159 1.77 -4.68 11.70
C LEU A 159 2.83 -4.66 12.81
N SER A 160 3.53 -5.77 13.02
CA SER A 160 4.62 -5.88 13.97
C SER A 160 5.78 -6.67 13.36
N VAL A 161 6.75 -5.95 12.83
CA VAL A 161 7.96 -6.50 12.22
C VAL A 161 9.17 -6.13 13.09
N GLY A 162 9.87 -7.12 13.63
CA GLY A 162 10.99 -6.90 14.56
C GLY A 162 10.58 -6.57 16.00
N GLY A 163 9.29 -6.68 16.36
CA GLY A 163 8.76 -6.19 17.63
C GLY A 163 9.27 -6.86 18.91
N ASN A 164 9.79 -8.09 18.83
CA ASN A 164 10.22 -8.88 19.99
C ASN A 164 11.75 -9.03 20.12
N ALA A 165 12.52 -8.29 19.35
CA ALA A 165 13.97 -8.33 19.43
C ALA A 165 14.54 -7.00 19.95
N LYS A 166 15.66 -7.09 20.66
CA LYS A 166 16.42 -5.92 21.07
C LYS A 166 17.48 -5.59 20.02
N ASP A 167 17.70 -4.31 19.76
CA ASP A 167 18.83 -3.85 18.96
C ASP A 167 20.17 -4.03 19.74
N GLU A 168 21.26 -3.61 19.11
CA GLU A 168 22.60 -3.65 19.72
C GLU A 168 22.74 -2.77 20.97
N ASN A 169 21.84 -1.81 21.16
CA ASN A 169 21.77 -0.92 22.32
C ASN A 169 20.84 -1.47 23.41
N GLY A 170 20.21 -2.63 23.20
CA GLY A 170 19.28 -3.25 24.12
C GLY A 170 17.86 -2.69 24.06
N GLU A 171 17.53 -1.86 23.05
CA GLU A 171 16.19 -1.31 22.88
C GLU A 171 15.28 -2.27 22.09
N TRP A 172 14.05 -2.44 22.58
CA TRP A 172 13.08 -3.33 21.97
C TRP A 172 12.54 -2.76 20.67
N GLY A 173 12.34 -3.63 19.67
CA GLY A 173 11.51 -3.36 18.53
C GLY A 173 12.13 -2.51 17.41
N LYS A 174 13.44 -2.30 17.42
CA LYS A 174 14.13 -1.50 16.38
C LYS A 174 14.83 -2.32 15.30
N THR A 175 14.63 -3.63 15.29
CA THR A 175 15.39 -4.54 14.41
C THR A 175 14.68 -4.93 13.13
N GLY A 176 13.40 -4.59 12.98
CA GLY A 176 12.61 -4.90 11.78
C GLY A 176 12.47 -3.72 10.83
N GLU A 177 12.22 -4.02 9.58
CA GLU A 177 11.99 -3.03 8.53
C GLU A 177 10.81 -3.42 7.66
N THR A 178 9.99 -2.45 7.28
CA THR A 178 8.97 -2.60 6.24
C THR A 178 9.31 -1.69 5.07
N ILE A 179 9.32 -2.24 3.86
CA ILE A 179 9.64 -1.53 2.62
C ILE A 179 8.42 -1.58 1.71
N LEU A 180 7.90 -0.41 1.36
CA LEU A 180 6.86 -0.23 0.34
C LEU A 180 7.51 0.32 -0.92
N ARG A 181 7.26 -0.31 -2.06
CA ARG A 181 7.83 0.12 -3.34
C ARG A 181 6.99 -0.31 -4.54
N ASN A 182 7.29 0.28 -5.70
CA ASN A 182 6.73 -0.15 -6.98
C ASN A 182 5.18 -0.12 -7.00
N ASN A 183 4.59 1.00 -6.63
CA ASN A 183 3.13 1.20 -6.60
C ASN A 183 2.39 0.36 -5.54
N ALA A 184 3.04 0.02 -4.44
CA ALA A 184 2.37 -0.65 -3.34
C ALA A 184 1.40 0.30 -2.63
N TRP A 185 0.33 -0.28 -2.08
CA TRP A 185 -0.63 0.38 -1.24
C TRP A 185 -0.71 -0.36 0.09
N LEU A 186 -0.34 0.28 1.18
CA LEU A 186 -0.48 -0.27 2.52
C LEU A 186 -1.48 0.57 3.32
N ASP A 187 -2.56 -0.06 3.75
CA ASP A 187 -3.56 0.53 4.65
C ASP A 187 -3.53 -0.19 5.99
N ILE A 188 -3.06 0.51 7.03
CA ILE A 188 -3.00 -0.02 8.38
C ILE A 188 -4.17 0.59 9.16
N THR A 189 -5.30 -0.11 9.13
CA THR A 189 -6.53 0.32 9.79
C THR A 189 -6.70 -0.40 11.10
N TRP A 190 -6.77 0.33 12.20
CA TRP A 190 -7.10 -0.26 13.48
C TRP A 190 -8.37 0.37 14.06
N GLU A 191 -9.42 -0.42 14.14
CA GLU A 191 -10.72 0.03 14.65
C GLU A 191 -10.93 -0.19 16.18
N LYS A 192 -10.07 -0.94 16.85
CA LYS A 192 -10.26 -1.25 18.27
C LYS A 192 -9.88 -0.11 19.20
N THR A 193 -10.90 0.58 19.70
CA THR A 193 -10.83 1.67 20.68
C THR A 193 -10.46 1.23 22.12
N THR A 194 -10.26 -0.06 22.39
CA THR A 194 -10.17 -0.62 23.76
C THR A 194 -8.76 -0.69 24.34
N ASN A 195 -7.71 -0.45 23.56
CA ASN A 195 -6.35 -0.39 24.09
C ASN A 195 -5.69 0.96 23.76
N PRO A 196 -5.65 1.90 24.71
CA PRO A 196 -5.09 3.23 24.50
C PRO A 196 -3.57 3.26 24.29
N SER A 197 -2.86 2.16 24.53
CA SER A 197 -1.41 2.05 24.35
C SER A 197 -0.99 1.27 23.10
N GLY A 198 -1.92 0.71 22.33
CA GLY A 198 -1.61 -0.04 21.12
C GLY A 198 -1.51 0.85 19.90
N LEU A 199 -0.31 1.21 19.48
CA LEU A 199 -0.09 1.76 18.15
C LEU A 199 -0.25 0.60 17.14
N PRO A 200 -0.94 0.82 15.99
CA PRO A 200 -1.07 -0.19 14.95
C PRO A 200 0.28 -0.54 14.30
N LEU A 201 1.28 0.25 14.57
CA LEU A 201 2.67 0.10 14.16
C LEU A 201 3.52 -0.13 15.41
N TYR A 202 3.91 -1.37 15.65
CA TYR A 202 4.82 -1.69 16.75
C TYR A 202 6.27 -1.64 16.26
N ASN A 203 6.98 -0.59 16.70
CA ASN A 203 8.44 -0.52 16.78
C ASN A 203 9.21 -0.97 15.51
N HIS A 204 8.90 -0.45 14.34
CA HIS A 204 9.67 -0.76 13.15
C HIS A 204 9.85 0.44 12.23
N ASN A 205 10.85 0.35 11.39
CA ASN A 205 11.18 1.36 10.42
C ASN A 205 10.40 1.10 9.12
N ILE A 206 9.66 2.09 8.62
CA ILE A 206 8.98 1.99 7.33
C ILE A 206 9.71 2.87 6.33
N LYS A 207 10.13 2.28 5.22
CA LYS A 207 10.63 2.97 4.04
C LYS A 207 9.57 2.93 2.96
N VAL A 208 9.26 4.08 2.39
CA VAL A 208 8.22 4.20 1.35
C VAL A 208 8.83 4.86 0.11
N GLU A 209 8.68 4.20 -1.03
CA GLU A 209 9.17 4.66 -2.33
C GLU A 209 8.12 4.34 -3.41
N ASN A 210 7.68 5.35 -4.16
CA ASN A 210 6.66 5.21 -5.21
C ASN A 210 5.48 4.35 -4.77
N SER A 211 4.87 4.70 -3.62
CA SER A 211 3.85 3.91 -2.96
C SER A 211 2.92 4.78 -2.12
N VAL A 212 1.82 4.21 -1.65
CA VAL A 212 0.85 4.86 -0.76
C VAL A 212 0.86 4.17 0.59
N LEU A 213 0.94 4.96 1.66
CA LEU A 213 0.85 4.48 3.03
C LEU A 213 -0.30 5.18 3.76
N PHE A 214 -1.28 4.40 4.23
CA PHE A 214 -2.29 4.84 5.19
C PHE A 214 -1.98 4.31 6.58
N TYR A 215 -2.12 5.17 7.58
CA TYR A 215 -1.97 4.79 8.99
C TYR A 215 -2.91 5.59 9.89
N ASN A 216 -3.29 4.98 11.01
CA ASN A 216 -4.03 5.67 12.05
C ASN A 216 -3.09 6.55 12.85
N TYR A 217 -3.40 7.83 12.89
CA TYR A 217 -2.75 8.77 13.77
C TYR A 217 -3.69 9.16 14.91
N ARG A 218 -3.27 8.94 16.14
CA ARG A 218 -3.97 9.42 17.32
C ARG A 218 -3.35 10.72 17.78
N ASN A 219 -3.97 11.85 17.46
CA ASN A 219 -3.63 13.13 18.06
C ASN A 219 -4.74 13.53 19.04
N THR A 220 -4.39 13.62 20.35
CA THR A 220 -5.24 14.21 21.41
C THR A 220 -6.72 13.79 21.43
N GLY A 221 -7.01 12.51 21.20
CA GLY A 221 -8.36 11.94 21.40
C GLY A 221 -9.20 11.76 20.15
N THR A 222 -8.79 12.26 19.00
CA THR A 222 -9.48 12.02 17.72
C THR A 222 -8.67 11.05 16.88
N LEU A 223 -9.32 9.96 16.45
CA LEU A 223 -8.74 9.04 15.47
C LEU A 223 -8.89 9.66 14.08
N GLY A 224 -7.76 9.94 13.43
CA GLY A 224 -7.72 10.31 12.03
C GLY A 224 -7.04 9.20 11.22
N TYR A 225 -7.58 8.91 10.04
CA TYR A 225 -6.97 7.98 9.08
C TYR A 225 -6.30 8.82 8.01
N TYR A 226 -4.98 8.88 8.03
CA TYR A 226 -4.21 9.64 7.05
C TYR A 226 -3.44 8.71 6.14
N GLY A 227 -3.55 8.98 4.85
CA GLY A 227 -2.74 8.37 3.81
C GLY A 227 -1.90 9.43 3.12
N GLU A 228 -0.72 9.04 2.68
CA GLU A 228 0.19 9.89 1.93
C GLU A 228 0.75 9.15 0.72
N VAL A 229 0.88 9.88 -0.38
CA VAL A 229 1.51 9.40 -1.61
C VAL A 229 2.99 9.77 -1.59
N TYR A 230 3.85 8.82 -1.80
CA TYR A 230 5.30 8.99 -1.86
C TYR A 230 5.80 8.74 -3.27
N GLY A 231 6.33 9.78 -3.92
CA GLY A 231 6.81 9.71 -5.30
C GLY A 231 5.70 9.57 -6.34
N ASP A 232 6.00 8.89 -7.45
CA ASP A 232 5.07 8.66 -8.54
C ASP A 232 4.43 7.27 -8.42
N VAL A 233 3.11 7.25 -8.21
CA VAL A 233 2.35 6.02 -7.98
C VAL A 233 1.34 5.81 -9.09
N THR A 234 1.31 4.60 -9.65
CA THR A 234 0.32 4.18 -10.66
C THR A 234 -0.39 2.91 -10.21
N LEU A 235 -1.68 3.00 -9.95
CA LEU A 235 -2.54 1.87 -9.63
C LEU A 235 -3.19 1.31 -10.89
N SER A 236 -3.14 0.00 -11.08
CA SER A 236 -3.63 -0.67 -12.30
C SER A 236 -5.15 -0.82 -12.35
N GLY A 237 -5.84 -0.76 -11.21
CA GLY A 237 -7.29 -0.98 -11.08
C GLY A 237 -8.02 0.16 -10.37
N ASP A 238 -9.24 -0.15 -9.93
CA ASP A 238 -10.06 0.76 -9.15
C ASP A 238 -9.47 0.97 -7.75
N CYS A 239 -9.73 2.15 -7.18
CA CYS A 239 -9.24 2.54 -5.86
C CYS A 239 -10.36 3.26 -5.09
N THR A 240 -10.52 2.95 -3.81
CA THR A 240 -11.50 3.60 -2.94
C THR A 240 -10.82 4.28 -1.76
N ILE A 241 -11.06 5.57 -1.58
CA ILE A 241 -10.76 6.29 -0.35
C ILE A 241 -12.01 6.20 0.52
N LYS A 242 -11.94 5.42 1.60
CA LYS A 242 -13.09 5.12 2.45
C LYS A 242 -13.53 6.34 3.26
N ASN A 243 -14.80 6.34 3.68
CA ASN A 243 -15.31 7.36 4.60
C ASN A 243 -14.43 7.43 5.88
N GLY A 244 -14.07 8.64 6.28
CA GLY A 244 -13.17 8.90 7.40
C GLY A 244 -11.67 8.82 7.07
N GLN A 245 -11.27 8.36 5.88
CA GLN A 245 -9.90 8.43 5.41
C GLN A 245 -9.60 9.78 4.78
N THR A 246 -8.39 10.27 4.95
CA THR A 246 -7.85 11.44 4.25
C THR A 246 -6.59 11.03 3.50
N LEU A 247 -6.58 11.18 2.18
CA LEU A 247 -5.39 10.97 1.35
C LEU A 247 -4.76 12.32 1.03
N PHE A 248 -3.47 12.44 1.29
CA PHE A 248 -2.66 13.59 0.92
C PHE A 248 -1.72 13.24 -0.24
N ILE A 249 -1.69 14.09 -1.27
CA ILE A 249 -0.74 14.00 -2.39
C ILE A 249 0.17 15.23 -2.30
N PRO A 250 1.43 15.08 -1.85
CA PRO A 250 2.36 16.20 -1.71
C PRO A 250 2.77 16.81 -3.05
N THR A 251 3.29 18.02 -3.01
CA THR A 251 3.96 18.65 -4.16
C THR A 251 5.13 17.78 -4.62
N GLY A 252 5.25 17.57 -5.93
CA GLY A 252 6.28 16.71 -6.53
C GLY A 252 5.96 15.22 -6.50
N CYS A 253 4.82 14.82 -5.93
CA CYS A 253 4.30 13.45 -6.00
C CYS A 253 3.12 13.35 -6.99
N SER A 254 2.86 12.15 -7.49
CA SER A 254 1.71 11.91 -8.37
C SER A 254 0.99 10.61 -8.03
N LEU A 255 -0.34 10.60 -8.19
CA LEU A 255 -1.18 9.42 -8.13
C LEU A 255 -1.95 9.27 -9.44
N THR A 256 -1.69 8.20 -10.15
CA THR A 256 -2.45 7.79 -11.34
C THR A 256 -3.26 6.53 -11.03
N VAL A 257 -4.57 6.57 -11.25
CA VAL A 257 -5.47 5.42 -11.10
C VAL A 257 -5.99 5.04 -12.48
N ASN A 258 -5.55 3.89 -13.01
CA ASN A 258 -5.99 3.39 -14.33
C ASN A 258 -7.41 2.80 -14.31
N GLY A 259 -8.15 3.03 -13.26
CA GLY A 259 -9.55 2.67 -13.07
C GLY A 259 -10.37 3.83 -12.52
N THR A 260 -11.39 3.50 -11.74
CA THR A 260 -12.21 4.45 -11.00
C THR A 260 -11.59 4.77 -9.65
N LEU A 261 -11.44 6.06 -9.35
CA LEU A 261 -11.15 6.53 -8.00
C LEU A 261 -12.46 6.92 -7.31
N ASP A 262 -12.94 6.05 -6.42
CA ASP A 262 -14.13 6.32 -5.61
C ASP A 262 -13.75 7.03 -4.30
N ASN A 263 -13.97 8.33 -4.24
CA ASN A 263 -13.63 9.14 -3.08
C ASN A 263 -14.81 9.26 -2.12
N GLN A 264 -14.94 8.35 -1.20
CA GLN A 264 -15.92 8.44 -0.10
C GLN A 264 -15.38 9.21 1.12
N GLY A 265 -14.08 9.45 1.16
CA GLY A 265 -13.37 10.18 2.21
C GLY A 265 -13.02 11.61 1.82
N THR A 266 -11.78 11.98 2.09
CA THR A 266 -11.21 13.28 1.71
C THR A 266 -9.92 13.07 0.93
N ILE A 267 -9.76 13.75 -0.19
CA ILE A 267 -8.49 13.83 -0.92
C ILE A 267 -8.04 15.28 -0.91
N TYR A 268 -6.83 15.51 -0.41
CA TYR A 268 -6.16 16.78 -0.47
C TYR A 268 -4.91 16.67 -1.36
N SER A 269 -4.91 17.36 -2.50
CA SER A 269 -3.84 17.22 -3.49
C SER A 269 -3.13 18.55 -3.72
N LYS A 270 -1.82 18.55 -3.44
CA LYS A 270 -0.84 19.55 -3.90
C LYS A 270 -0.05 19.07 -5.10
N GLY A 271 -0.01 17.75 -5.30
CA GLY A 271 0.64 17.07 -6.41
C GLY A 271 -0.33 16.76 -7.55
N ALA A 272 0.10 15.92 -8.48
CA ALA A 272 -0.73 15.50 -9.61
C ALA A 272 -1.66 14.34 -9.24
N LEU A 273 -2.94 14.44 -9.61
CA LEU A 273 -3.91 13.36 -9.50
C LEU A 273 -4.60 13.14 -10.85
N THR A 274 -4.51 11.92 -11.36
CA THR A 274 -5.15 11.48 -12.58
C THR A 274 -5.90 10.18 -12.34
N ALA A 275 -7.13 10.06 -12.83
CA ALA A 275 -7.89 8.81 -12.83
C ALA A 275 -8.74 8.74 -14.10
N ASN A 276 -9.08 7.53 -14.54
CA ASN A 276 -10.02 7.38 -15.67
C ASN A 276 -11.39 7.95 -15.31
N GLN A 277 -11.81 7.78 -14.07
CA GLN A 277 -13.02 8.38 -13.50
C GLN A 277 -12.78 8.70 -12.03
N ILE A 278 -13.33 9.83 -11.55
CA ILE A 278 -13.39 10.17 -10.13
C ILE A 278 -14.86 10.27 -9.75
N THR A 279 -15.26 9.52 -8.72
CA THR A 279 -16.63 9.52 -8.16
C THR A 279 -16.61 9.90 -6.69
N GLY A 280 -17.78 10.18 -6.13
CA GLY A 280 -17.93 10.53 -4.71
C GLY A 280 -17.59 11.98 -4.37
N ASN A 281 -16.85 12.19 -3.29
CA ASN A 281 -16.55 13.52 -2.76
C ASN A 281 -15.56 14.29 -3.65
N THR A 282 -15.65 15.60 -3.62
CA THR A 282 -14.76 16.49 -4.38
C THR A 282 -13.31 16.37 -3.87
N VAL A 283 -12.37 16.40 -4.80
CA VAL A 283 -10.93 16.50 -4.48
C VAL A 283 -10.60 17.95 -4.14
N THR A 284 -10.00 18.17 -2.98
CA THR A 284 -9.51 19.50 -2.59
C THR A 284 -8.12 19.68 -3.19
N LYS A 285 -7.98 20.67 -4.05
CA LYS A 285 -6.70 21.10 -4.64
C LYS A 285 -6.32 22.47 -4.13
N ASP A 286 -5.04 22.75 -4.02
CA ASP A 286 -4.57 24.11 -3.87
C ASP A 286 -4.75 24.84 -5.20
N LYS A 287 -5.30 26.04 -5.14
CA LYS A 287 -5.68 26.80 -6.35
C LYS A 287 -4.82 28.03 -6.56
N VAL A 288 -4.11 28.45 -5.54
CA VAL A 288 -3.30 29.67 -5.56
C VAL A 288 -1.96 29.39 -4.87
N ASP A 289 -0.88 29.82 -5.48
CA ASP A 289 0.45 29.86 -4.86
C ASP A 289 0.83 31.33 -4.61
N LEU A 290 1.36 31.60 -3.41
CA LEU A 290 1.97 32.87 -3.04
C LEU A 290 3.41 32.59 -2.58
N ASN A 291 4.38 33.05 -3.36
CA ASN A 291 5.81 32.91 -3.06
C ASN A 291 6.25 31.47 -2.77
N GLY A 292 5.71 30.47 -3.49
CA GLY A 292 6.00 29.05 -3.28
C GLY A 292 5.18 28.39 -2.16
N THR A 293 4.27 29.14 -1.51
CA THR A 293 3.32 28.59 -0.52
C THR A 293 1.95 28.48 -1.15
N SER A 294 1.39 27.26 -1.15
CA SER A 294 0.11 26.99 -1.78
C SER A 294 -1.07 27.23 -0.83
N TYR A 295 -2.17 27.74 -1.37
CA TYR A 295 -3.42 28.06 -0.67
C TYR A 295 -4.62 27.47 -1.41
N LYS A 296 -5.66 27.12 -0.67
CA LYS A 296 -6.90 26.56 -1.24
C LYS A 296 -7.73 27.58 -2.02
N THR A 297 -7.64 28.83 -1.63
CA THR A 297 -8.45 29.90 -2.20
C THR A 297 -7.64 31.19 -2.38
N TRP A 298 -8.12 32.04 -3.30
CA TRP A 298 -7.61 33.40 -3.47
C TRP A 298 -7.68 34.23 -2.16
N ALA A 299 -8.76 34.07 -1.39
CA ALA A 299 -8.95 34.79 -0.14
C ALA A 299 -7.89 34.43 0.92
N GLU A 300 -7.53 33.13 1.04
CA GLU A 300 -6.47 32.68 1.94
C GLU A 300 -5.09 33.24 1.51
N ALA A 301 -4.77 33.16 0.23
CA ALA A 301 -3.51 33.70 -0.31
C ALA A 301 -3.39 35.21 -0.10
N THR A 302 -4.46 35.96 -0.34
CA THR A 302 -4.47 37.42 -0.14
C THR A 302 -4.43 37.82 1.34
N ALA A 303 -5.01 37.03 2.25
CA ALA A 303 -4.88 37.22 3.68
C ALA A 303 -3.43 37.02 4.13
N ALA A 304 -2.75 35.97 3.62
CA ALA A 304 -1.34 35.74 3.89
C ALA A 304 -0.44 36.83 3.32
N LEU A 305 -0.77 37.36 2.14
CA LEU A 305 -0.06 38.49 1.52
C LEU A 305 -0.09 39.75 2.38
N ALA A 306 -1.20 39.99 3.10
CA ALA A 306 -1.30 41.17 3.99
C ALA A 306 -0.21 41.17 5.08
N GLY A 307 0.21 40.01 5.57
CA GLY A 307 1.27 39.81 6.54
C GLY A 307 2.68 39.61 5.95
N SER A 308 2.83 39.57 4.62
CA SER A 308 4.14 39.36 3.99
C SER A 308 5.04 40.59 4.12
N GLU A 309 6.29 40.38 4.52
CA GLU A 309 7.34 41.38 4.55
C GLU A 309 8.24 41.33 3.28
N GLU A 310 7.97 40.41 2.39
CA GLU A 310 8.74 40.26 1.16
C GLU A 310 8.59 41.47 0.24
N PRO A 311 9.70 41.96 -0.34
CA PRO A 311 9.70 43.13 -1.21
C PRO A 311 8.98 42.87 -2.54
N ILE A 312 8.93 41.64 -2.98
CA ILE A 312 8.23 41.20 -4.20
C ILE A 312 7.39 39.98 -3.83
N ASN A 313 6.11 40.03 -4.16
CA ASN A 313 5.20 38.91 -3.97
C ASN A 313 4.71 38.42 -5.32
N ILE A 314 4.82 37.10 -5.54
CA ILE A 314 4.38 36.43 -6.74
C ILE A 314 3.15 35.58 -6.39
N ILE A 315 2.03 35.82 -7.05
CA ILE A 315 0.84 35.01 -6.95
C ILE A 315 0.67 34.26 -8.27
N THR A 316 0.55 32.94 -8.19
CA THR A 316 0.30 32.06 -9.33
C THR A 316 -1.06 31.39 -9.15
N LEU A 317 -1.93 31.44 -10.14
CA LEU A 317 -3.16 30.64 -10.16
C LEU A 317 -2.82 29.24 -10.64
N LEU A 318 -3.16 28.22 -9.85
CA LEU A 318 -2.79 26.81 -10.08
C LEU A 318 -3.92 26.01 -10.74
N ASP A 319 -5.17 26.45 -10.60
CA ASP A 319 -6.36 25.79 -11.13
C ASP A 319 -7.39 26.88 -11.52
N ASP A 320 -8.60 26.51 -11.92
CA ASP A 320 -9.69 27.40 -12.34
C ASP A 320 -10.18 28.35 -11.21
N GLU A 321 -9.28 28.98 -10.51
CA GLU A 321 -9.56 29.98 -9.48
C GLU A 321 -9.65 31.36 -10.11
N THR A 322 -10.59 32.16 -9.63
CA THR A 322 -10.76 33.56 -10.07
C THR A 322 -10.36 34.50 -8.95
N ALA A 323 -9.56 35.51 -9.28
CA ALA A 323 -9.24 36.60 -8.35
C ALA A 323 -10.53 37.35 -8.00
N THR A 324 -11.08 37.09 -6.81
CA THR A 324 -12.39 37.62 -6.39
C THR A 324 -12.29 38.96 -5.66
N SER A 325 -11.08 39.41 -5.33
CA SER A 325 -10.84 40.66 -4.60
C SER A 325 -9.52 41.30 -5.03
N THR A 326 -9.44 42.62 -4.85
CA THR A 326 -8.18 43.34 -5.02
C THR A 326 -7.22 42.98 -3.88
N PRO A 327 -5.95 42.67 -4.16
CA PRO A 327 -4.96 42.38 -3.14
C PRO A 327 -4.81 43.57 -2.15
N PRO A 328 -4.59 43.30 -0.84
CA PRO A 328 -4.51 44.36 0.19
C PRO A 328 -3.25 45.21 0.08
N LYS A 329 -2.23 44.79 -0.66
CA LYS A 329 -1.00 45.56 -0.93
C LYS A 329 -0.82 45.75 -2.42
N PRO A 330 -0.28 46.89 -2.88
CA PRO A 330 0.13 47.05 -4.24
C PRO A 330 1.22 45.99 -4.54
N LEU A 331 0.96 45.16 -5.53
CA LEU A 331 1.91 44.16 -6.00
C LEU A 331 2.86 44.87 -6.95
N SER A 332 4.12 44.93 -6.62
CA SER A 332 5.13 45.60 -7.46
C SER A 332 5.39 44.81 -8.76
N LEU A 333 5.09 43.52 -8.79
CA LEU A 333 5.00 42.67 -9.99
C LEU A 333 4.14 41.46 -9.65
N ILE A 334 2.96 41.32 -10.31
CA ILE A 334 2.21 40.08 -10.28
C ILE A 334 2.44 39.41 -11.64
N HIS A 335 2.98 38.19 -11.61
CA HIS A 335 2.91 37.30 -12.75
C HIS A 335 1.73 36.35 -12.51
N ILE A 336 0.62 36.58 -13.21
CA ILE A 336 -0.50 35.63 -13.23
C ILE A 336 -0.22 34.72 -14.43
N SER A 337 0.26 33.51 -14.17
CA SER A 337 0.32 32.49 -15.20
C SER A 337 -1.04 31.82 -15.29
N GLU A 338 -1.78 32.09 -16.39
CA GLU A 338 -2.96 31.27 -16.69
C GLU A 338 -2.53 29.82 -16.91
N PRO A 339 -3.26 28.85 -16.37
CA PRO A 339 -3.06 27.45 -16.73
C PRO A 339 -3.24 27.35 -18.24
N THR A 340 -2.23 26.85 -18.94
CA THR A 340 -2.27 26.65 -20.38
C THR A 340 -3.43 25.72 -20.71
N ARG A 341 -4.57 26.27 -21.17
CA ARG A 341 -5.59 25.50 -21.85
C ARG A 341 -4.93 24.78 -23.02
N ARG A 342 -4.70 23.50 -22.89
CA ARG A 342 -4.44 22.65 -24.05
C ARG A 342 -5.75 22.61 -24.85
N THR A 343 -5.86 23.44 -25.85
CA THR A 343 -6.87 23.27 -26.90
C THR A 343 -6.64 21.90 -27.52
N PRO A 344 -7.68 21.05 -27.63
CA PRO A 344 -7.56 19.83 -28.40
C PRO A 344 -7.23 20.25 -29.84
N ILE A 345 -6.13 19.74 -30.35
CA ILE A 345 -5.84 19.85 -31.79
C ILE A 345 -6.81 18.90 -32.49
N SER A 346 -7.74 19.51 -33.24
CA SER A 346 -8.67 18.81 -34.14
C SER A 346 -7.94 18.10 -35.28
#